data_d9e52620e8337f2ed4bcae6bbc5128ff
#
_entry.id   d9e52620e8337f2ed4bcae6bbc5128ff
#
_cell.length_a   1.000
_cell.length_b   1.000
_cell.length_c   1.000
_cell.angle_alpha   90.00
_cell.angle_beta   90.00
_cell.angle_gamma   90.00
#
_symmetry.space_group_name_H-M   'P 1'
#
loop_
_entity.id
_entity.type
_entity.pdbx_description
1 polymer ?
#
loop_
_entity_poly.entity_id
_entity_poly.type
_entity_poly.pdbx_seq_one_letter_code
_entity_poly.pdbx_strand_id
1 'polypeptide(L)'
;GVLAQKFGLSPLNAILMSVLVYAGSAQYIAIGLLAAAAPWLSIVFTTFVVNLRMMLMSAALSPFLRTWSKPELALFAQQLTDETFAVHATQFAAAPPEKRTVFVINMASQASWVLGTWLGLLGGQLVPDVEQFGLDYALPALFIALLMMQIKSRIQVAVAIVTGLLSVGFLLLGMDQWNVIVATLIGRSE
;
A
#
# COMPACT_ATOMS: atom_id res chain seq x y z
N GLY A 1 8.69 3.45 9.68
CA GLY A 1 9.55 3.30 10.86
C GLY A 1 8.99 4.03 12.06
N VAL A 2 8.92 5.36 12.02
CA VAL A 2 8.45 6.21 13.14
C VAL A 2 7.08 5.77 13.66
N LEU A 3 6.08 5.66 12.79
CA LEU A 3 4.72 5.27 13.21
C LEU A 3 4.67 3.84 13.77
N ALA A 4 5.41 2.89 13.19
CA ALA A 4 5.47 1.53 13.71
C ALA A 4 5.97 1.51 15.16
N GLN A 5 6.99 2.28 15.47
CA GLN A 5 7.55 2.41 16.82
C GLN A 5 6.56 3.09 17.77
N LYS A 6 5.92 4.19 17.35
CA LYS A 6 4.90 4.91 18.16
C LYS A 6 3.77 3.99 18.58
N PHE A 7 3.35 3.07 17.69
CA PHE A 7 2.27 2.11 17.96
C PHE A 7 2.75 0.78 18.56
N GLY A 8 3.97 0.74 19.09
CA GLY A 8 4.46 -0.39 19.88
C GLY A 8 4.96 -1.59 19.10
N LEU A 9 5.15 -1.48 17.77
CA LEU A 9 5.82 -2.53 17.02
C LEU A 9 7.31 -2.55 17.37
N SER A 10 7.86 -3.76 17.60
CA SER A 10 9.29 -3.91 17.78
C SER A 10 10.04 -3.51 16.49
N PRO A 11 11.27 -2.96 16.60
CA PRO A 11 12.07 -2.61 15.43
C PRO A 11 12.27 -3.77 14.45
N LEU A 12 12.45 -4.97 14.96
CA LEU A 12 12.58 -6.18 14.15
C LEU A 12 11.31 -6.45 13.34
N ASN A 13 10.13 -6.38 13.97
CA ASN A 13 8.86 -6.62 13.29
C ASN A 13 8.59 -5.57 12.21
N ALA A 14 8.92 -4.30 12.46
CA ALA A 14 8.77 -3.23 11.48
C ALA A 14 9.68 -3.45 10.25
N ILE A 15 10.92 -3.87 10.46
CA ILE A 15 11.85 -4.20 9.36
C ILE A 15 11.38 -5.45 8.61
N LEU A 16 11.03 -6.53 9.32
CA LEU A 16 10.51 -7.76 8.68
C LEU A 16 9.26 -7.48 7.86
N MET A 17 8.37 -6.64 8.35
CA MET A 17 7.17 -6.21 7.61
C MET A 17 7.54 -5.47 6.32
N SER A 18 8.57 -4.62 6.33
CA SER A 18 9.04 -3.90 5.15
C SER A 18 9.78 -4.82 4.15
N VAL A 19 10.43 -5.87 4.62
CA VAL A 19 11.14 -6.83 3.75
C VAL A 19 10.18 -7.86 3.15
N LEU A 20 9.31 -8.45 3.98
CA LEU A 20 8.47 -9.59 3.60
C LEU A 20 7.14 -9.17 2.97
N VAL A 21 6.49 -8.16 3.53
CA VAL A 21 5.18 -7.70 3.04
C VAL A 21 5.36 -6.72 1.90
N TYR A 22 6.23 -5.74 2.03
CA TYR A 22 6.58 -4.74 1.02
C TYR A 22 5.35 -4.13 0.30
N ALA A 23 4.30 -3.86 1.04
CA ALA A 23 3.07 -3.25 0.55
C ALA A 23 2.73 -2.03 1.42
N GLY A 24 3.24 -0.87 1.05
CA GLY A 24 3.22 0.35 1.87
C GLY A 24 1.86 0.66 2.48
N SER A 25 0.81 0.75 1.66
CA SER A 25 -0.55 1.02 2.15
C SER A 25 -1.08 -0.06 3.11
N ALA A 26 -0.84 -1.35 2.81
CA ALA A 26 -1.26 -2.44 3.68
C ALA A 26 -0.51 -2.43 5.01
N GLN A 27 0.78 -2.07 5.01
CA GLN A 27 1.56 -1.91 6.25
C GLN A 27 1.01 -0.79 7.12
N TYR A 28 0.69 0.37 6.54
CA TYR A 28 0.12 1.49 7.28
C TYR A 28 -1.27 1.15 7.86
N ILE A 29 -2.12 0.49 7.07
CA ILE A 29 -3.43 0.02 7.53
C ILE A 29 -3.28 -0.98 8.68
N ALA A 30 -2.38 -1.97 8.54
CA ALA A 30 -2.14 -2.95 9.58
C ALA A 30 -1.66 -2.29 10.89
N ILE A 31 -0.72 -1.33 10.80
CA ILE A 31 -0.24 -0.58 11.96
C ILE A 31 -1.37 0.22 12.61
N GLY A 32 -2.20 0.91 11.82
CA GLY A 32 -3.34 1.67 12.32
C GLY A 32 -4.39 0.78 13.01
N LEU A 33 -4.71 -0.37 12.42
CA LEU A 33 -5.65 -1.33 13.01
C LEU A 33 -5.08 -1.99 14.27
N LEU A 34 -3.78 -2.26 14.32
CA LEU A 34 -3.10 -2.75 15.54
C LEU A 34 -3.17 -1.69 16.65
N ALA A 35 -2.94 -0.42 16.31
CA ALA A 35 -3.04 0.69 17.26
C ALA A 35 -4.47 0.85 17.81
N ALA A 36 -5.49 0.59 16.99
CA ALA A 36 -6.89 0.60 17.38
C ALA A 36 -7.33 -0.69 18.10
N ALA A 37 -6.40 -1.60 18.44
CA ALA A 37 -6.67 -2.90 19.05
C ALA A 37 -7.72 -3.73 18.27
N ALA A 38 -7.76 -3.59 16.95
CA ALA A 38 -8.69 -4.34 16.10
C ALA A 38 -8.41 -5.86 16.14
N PRO A 39 -9.44 -6.71 16.02
CA PRO A 39 -9.26 -8.15 15.96
C PRO A 39 -8.32 -8.55 14.81
N TRP A 40 -7.46 -9.53 15.05
CA TRP A 40 -6.48 -10.01 14.06
C TRP A 40 -7.12 -10.40 12.71
N LEU A 41 -8.33 -10.96 12.74
CA LEU A 41 -9.08 -11.35 11.55
C LEU A 41 -9.45 -10.11 10.70
N SER A 42 -9.84 -9.01 11.34
CA SER A 42 -10.12 -7.73 10.63
C SER A 42 -8.86 -7.18 9.97
N ILE A 43 -7.71 -7.26 10.65
CA ILE A 43 -6.43 -6.81 10.09
C ILE A 43 -6.08 -7.63 8.85
N VAL A 44 -6.13 -8.96 8.93
CA VAL A 44 -5.84 -9.87 7.82
C VAL A 44 -6.80 -9.64 6.66
N PHE A 45 -8.10 -9.55 6.93
CA PHE A 45 -9.10 -9.36 5.89
C PHE A 45 -8.96 -8.00 5.19
N THR A 46 -8.81 -6.92 5.96
CA THR A 46 -8.66 -5.57 5.38
C THR A 46 -7.39 -5.45 4.54
N THR A 47 -6.26 -5.95 5.05
CA THR A 47 -5.00 -5.94 4.29
C THR A 47 -5.07 -6.81 3.04
N PHE A 48 -5.74 -7.96 3.10
CA PHE A 48 -6.00 -8.80 1.94
C PHE A 48 -6.81 -8.06 0.87
N VAL A 49 -7.94 -7.45 1.25
CA VAL A 49 -8.81 -6.70 0.32
C VAL A 49 -8.04 -5.55 -0.33
N VAL A 50 -7.27 -4.79 0.44
CA VAL A 50 -6.44 -3.69 -0.09
C VAL A 50 -5.39 -4.20 -1.07
N ASN A 51 -4.80 -5.37 -0.80
CA ASN A 51 -3.77 -5.97 -1.65
C ASN A 51 -4.34 -6.68 -2.91
N LEU A 52 -5.65 -6.86 -3.05
CA LEU A 52 -6.25 -7.37 -4.30
C LEU A 52 -5.85 -6.53 -5.52
N ARG A 53 -5.58 -5.25 -5.36
CA ARG A 53 -5.07 -4.39 -6.43
C ARG A 53 -3.72 -4.89 -6.98
N MET A 54 -2.85 -5.45 -6.12
CA MET A 54 -1.56 -6.02 -6.56
C MET A 54 -1.78 -7.19 -7.53
N MET A 55 -2.81 -8.00 -7.30
CA MET A 55 -3.21 -9.08 -8.21
C MET A 55 -3.64 -8.52 -9.57
N LEU A 56 -4.42 -7.44 -9.59
CA LEU A 56 -4.86 -6.80 -10.84
C LEU A 56 -3.68 -6.18 -11.60
N MET A 57 -2.75 -5.52 -10.90
CA MET A 57 -1.53 -4.98 -11.49
C MET A 57 -0.63 -6.07 -12.05
N SER A 58 -0.46 -7.18 -11.33
CA SER A 58 0.29 -8.36 -11.80
C SER A 58 -0.36 -8.95 -13.04
N ALA A 59 -1.70 -9.07 -13.07
CA ALA A 59 -2.43 -9.56 -14.22
C ALA A 59 -2.24 -8.65 -15.45
N ALA A 60 -2.25 -7.33 -15.27
CA ALA A 60 -2.04 -6.35 -16.33
C ALA A 60 -0.63 -6.44 -16.96
N LEU A 61 0.40 -6.78 -16.18
CA LEU A 61 1.77 -6.94 -16.67
C LEU A 61 2.08 -8.36 -17.18
N SER A 62 1.29 -9.35 -16.82
CA SER A 62 1.52 -10.77 -17.16
C SER A 62 1.72 -11.04 -18.66
N PRO A 63 1.05 -10.37 -19.62
CA PRO A 63 1.27 -10.61 -21.04
C PRO A 63 2.71 -10.34 -21.50
N PHE A 64 3.40 -9.41 -20.85
CA PHE A 64 4.78 -9.04 -21.16
C PHE A 64 5.82 -10.01 -20.56
N LEU A 65 5.41 -10.80 -19.55
CA LEU A 65 6.29 -11.65 -18.76
C LEU A 65 6.17 -13.14 -19.10
N ARG A 66 5.56 -13.51 -20.20
CA ARG A 66 5.27 -14.92 -20.59
C ARG A 66 6.49 -15.81 -20.72
N THR A 67 7.66 -15.23 -21.01
CA THR A 67 8.92 -15.97 -21.17
C THR A 67 9.69 -16.15 -19.87
N TRP A 68 9.17 -15.61 -18.76
CA TRP A 68 9.84 -15.67 -17.47
C TRP A 68 9.51 -16.97 -16.75
N SER A 69 10.50 -17.49 -16.02
CA SER A 69 10.32 -18.68 -15.19
C SER A 69 9.44 -18.39 -13.96
N LYS A 70 8.85 -19.44 -13.39
CA LYS A 70 7.99 -19.31 -12.20
C LYS A 70 8.68 -18.61 -11.01
N PRO A 71 9.96 -18.91 -10.66
CA PRO A 71 10.65 -18.18 -9.59
C PRO A 71 10.85 -16.70 -9.90
N GLU A 72 11.16 -16.36 -11.16
CA GLU A 72 11.30 -14.95 -11.58
C GLU A 72 9.97 -14.20 -11.46
N LEU A 73 8.87 -14.84 -11.88
CA LEU A 73 7.52 -14.27 -11.72
C LEU A 73 7.12 -14.11 -10.26
N ALA A 74 7.46 -15.07 -9.39
CA ALA A 74 7.18 -14.99 -7.96
C ALA A 74 7.95 -13.84 -7.30
N LEU A 75 9.24 -13.70 -7.61
CA LEU A 75 10.06 -12.61 -7.12
C LEU A 75 9.58 -11.25 -7.64
N PHE A 76 9.25 -11.16 -8.92
CA PHE A 76 8.68 -9.95 -9.52
C PHE A 76 7.38 -9.54 -8.84
N ALA A 77 6.47 -10.49 -8.64
CA ALA A 77 5.17 -10.23 -8.01
C ALA A 77 5.32 -9.79 -6.54
N GLN A 78 6.27 -10.37 -5.80
CA GLN A 78 6.55 -9.96 -4.42
C GLN A 78 7.11 -8.53 -4.34
N GLN A 79 7.86 -8.09 -5.35
CA GLN A 79 8.46 -6.75 -5.43
C GLN A 79 7.58 -5.72 -6.16
N LEU A 80 6.38 -6.10 -6.59
CA LEU A 80 5.48 -5.20 -7.29
C LEU A 80 4.77 -4.26 -6.29
N THR A 81 4.90 -2.96 -6.52
CA THR A 81 4.20 -1.89 -5.80
C THR A 81 3.52 -0.96 -6.80
N ASP A 82 2.75 0.03 -6.33
CA ASP A 82 2.12 1.02 -7.22
C ASP A 82 3.17 1.79 -8.03
N GLU A 83 4.28 2.15 -7.40
CA GLU A 83 5.38 2.89 -7.99
C GLU A 83 6.10 2.06 -9.06
N THR A 84 6.49 0.82 -8.72
CA THR A 84 7.16 -0.06 -9.67
C THR A 84 6.23 -0.48 -10.81
N PHE A 85 4.94 -0.66 -10.54
CA PHE A 85 3.93 -0.89 -11.56
C PHE A 85 3.85 0.26 -12.56
N ALA A 86 3.80 1.52 -12.10
CA ALA A 86 3.74 2.69 -12.97
C ALA A 86 4.95 2.77 -13.90
N VAL A 87 6.16 2.50 -13.38
CA VAL A 87 7.39 2.44 -14.17
C VAL A 87 7.35 1.30 -15.19
N HIS A 88 7.03 0.09 -14.75
CA HIS A 88 7.03 -1.09 -15.62
C HIS A 88 5.93 -1.03 -16.68
N ALA A 89 4.74 -0.55 -16.35
CA ALA A 89 3.66 -0.40 -17.32
C ALA A 89 4.05 0.53 -18.46
N THR A 90 4.78 1.61 -18.16
CA THR A 90 5.29 2.53 -19.18
C THR A 90 6.42 1.91 -20.00
N GLN A 91 7.38 1.26 -19.33
CA GLN A 91 8.53 0.64 -20.01
C GLN A 91 8.12 -0.53 -20.91
N PHE A 92 7.25 -1.43 -20.41
CA PHE A 92 6.82 -2.63 -21.15
C PHE A 92 5.93 -2.29 -22.35
N ALA A 93 5.22 -1.15 -22.29
CA ALA A 93 4.48 -0.64 -23.45
C ALA A 93 5.42 -0.12 -24.56
N ALA A 94 6.61 0.35 -24.21
CA ALA A 94 7.57 0.90 -25.16
C ALA A 94 8.55 -0.16 -25.72
N ALA A 95 8.96 -1.14 -24.92
CA ALA A 95 9.92 -2.17 -25.32
C ALA A 95 9.75 -3.45 -24.47
N PRO A 96 10.16 -4.62 -24.99
CA PRO A 96 10.18 -5.87 -24.22
C PRO A 96 10.97 -5.72 -22.92
N PRO A 97 10.49 -6.31 -21.79
CA PRO A 97 11.13 -6.17 -20.49
C PRO A 97 12.50 -6.85 -20.46
N GLU A 98 13.53 -6.08 -20.13
CA GLU A 98 14.87 -6.61 -19.83
C GLU A 98 14.92 -7.02 -18.36
N LYS A 99 15.09 -8.30 -18.07
CA LYS A 99 15.08 -8.87 -16.71
C LYS A 99 15.98 -8.12 -15.74
N ARG A 100 17.22 -7.84 -16.16
CA ARG A 100 18.21 -7.17 -15.32
C ARG A 100 17.73 -5.80 -14.87
N THR A 101 17.27 -5.00 -15.81
CA THR A 101 16.77 -3.65 -15.55
C THR A 101 15.56 -3.67 -14.62
N VAL A 102 14.61 -4.59 -14.86
CA VAL A 102 13.43 -4.76 -14.02
C VAL A 102 13.79 -5.11 -12.58
N PHE A 103 14.65 -6.10 -12.37
CA PHE A 103 15.07 -6.49 -11.02
C PHE A 103 15.91 -5.44 -10.32
N VAL A 104 16.76 -4.69 -11.04
CA VAL A 104 17.51 -3.56 -10.45
C VAL A 104 16.55 -2.48 -9.94
N ILE A 105 15.53 -2.11 -10.71
CA ILE A 105 14.52 -1.14 -10.29
C ILE A 105 13.77 -1.64 -9.06
N ASN A 106 13.29 -2.88 -9.08
CA ASN A 106 12.53 -3.46 -7.99
C ASN A 106 13.37 -3.57 -6.70
N MET A 107 14.60 -4.06 -6.80
CA MET A 107 15.50 -4.16 -5.64
C MET A 107 15.89 -2.79 -5.09
N ALA A 108 16.14 -1.80 -5.95
CA ALA A 108 16.43 -0.44 -5.52
C ALA A 108 15.24 0.18 -4.78
N SER A 109 14.03 -0.01 -5.30
CA SER A 109 12.80 0.44 -4.65
C SER A 109 12.59 -0.24 -3.30
N GLN A 110 12.73 -1.56 -3.22
CA GLN A 110 12.58 -2.31 -1.97
C GLN A 110 13.67 -1.92 -0.94
N ALA A 111 14.92 -1.81 -1.38
CA ALA A 111 16.02 -1.39 -0.51
C ALA A 111 15.78 0.02 0.05
N SER A 112 15.29 0.95 -0.78
CA SER A 112 14.94 2.31 -0.35
C SER A 112 13.82 2.31 0.70
N TRP A 113 12.80 1.44 0.51
CA TRP A 113 11.70 1.29 1.47
C TRP A 113 12.18 0.74 2.82
N VAL A 114 13.00 -0.32 2.80
CA VAL A 114 13.57 -0.92 4.00
C VAL A 114 14.49 0.07 4.72
N LEU A 115 15.34 0.78 3.96
CA LEU A 115 16.23 1.82 4.48
C LEU A 115 15.43 2.96 5.12
N GLY A 116 14.36 3.42 4.46
CA GLY A 116 13.44 4.42 5.02
C GLY A 116 12.75 3.96 6.31
N THR A 117 12.40 2.69 6.40
CA THR A 117 11.88 2.10 7.65
C THR A 117 12.93 2.12 8.74
N TRP A 118 14.15 1.70 8.44
CA TRP A 118 15.26 1.68 9.39
C TRP A 118 15.63 3.08 9.88
N LEU A 119 15.77 4.05 8.96
CA LEU A 119 16.01 5.46 9.30
C LEU A 119 14.86 6.04 10.13
N GLY A 120 13.62 5.69 9.82
CA GLY A 120 12.45 6.09 10.58
C GLY A 120 12.42 5.51 12.00
N LEU A 121 12.93 4.29 12.19
CA LEU A 121 13.08 3.70 13.53
C LEU A 121 14.15 4.43 14.35
N LEU A 122 15.26 4.81 13.74
CA LEU A 122 16.32 5.60 14.41
C LEU A 122 15.83 7.03 14.70
N GLY A 123 15.21 7.67 13.72
CA GLY A 123 14.72 9.04 13.83
C GLY A 123 13.53 9.18 14.79
N GLY A 124 12.68 8.15 14.90
CA GLY A 124 11.53 8.16 15.79
C GLY A 124 11.89 8.29 17.28
N GLN A 125 13.10 7.88 17.66
CA GLN A 125 13.61 8.10 19.03
C GLN A 125 14.03 9.56 19.28
N LEU A 126 14.37 10.29 18.21
CA LEU A 126 14.80 11.69 18.27
C LEU A 126 13.63 12.68 18.14
N VAL A 127 12.45 12.19 17.75
CA VAL A 127 11.23 13.00 17.57
C VAL A 127 10.23 12.65 18.68
N PRO A 128 10.24 13.39 19.78
CA PRO A 128 9.39 13.10 20.94
C PRO A 128 7.90 13.24 20.61
N ASP A 129 7.57 14.20 19.77
CA ASP A 129 6.22 14.54 19.39
C ASP A 129 6.06 14.52 17.85
N VAL A 130 5.43 13.46 17.36
CA VAL A 130 5.19 13.27 15.92
C VAL A 130 4.10 14.21 15.39
N GLU A 131 3.22 14.73 16.28
CA GLU A 131 2.13 15.62 15.90
C GLU A 131 2.67 17.00 15.50
N GLN A 132 3.73 17.49 16.18
CA GLN A 132 4.37 18.76 15.82
C GLN A 132 4.95 18.78 14.40
N PHE A 133 5.28 17.61 13.86
CA PHE A 133 5.80 17.46 12.49
C PHE A 133 4.71 17.01 11.49
N GLY A 134 3.46 16.92 11.92
CA GLY A 134 2.36 16.48 11.08
C GLY A 134 2.49 15.05 10.57
N LEU A 135 3.26 14.19 11.25
CA LEU A 135 3.47 12.80 10.83
C LEU A 135 2.22 11.93 11.04
N ASP A 136 1.29 12.35 11.87
CA ASP A 136 -0.06 11.80 12.01
C ASP A 136 -0.87 11.95 10.72
N TYR A 137 -0.63 13.02 9.94
CA TYR A 137 -1.24 13.24 8.62
C TYR A 137 -0.52 12.51 7.48
N ALA A 138 0.65 11.90 7.74
CA ALA A 138 1.42 11.23 6.68
C ALA A 138 0.63 10.10 6.00
N LEU A 139 -0.16 9.35 6.77
CA LEU A 139 -1.00 8.28 6.26
C LEU A 139 -2.18 8.80 5.42
N PRO A 140 -3.03 9.72 5.90
CA PRO A 140 -4.05 10.35 5.08
C PRO A 140 -3.47 11.00 3.81
N ALA A 141 -2.36 11.72 3.91
CA ALA A 141 -1.70 12.36 2.79
C ALA A 141 -1.23 11.33 1.73
N LEU A 142 -0.64 10.21 2.18
CA LEU A 142 -0.25 9.12 1.28
C LEU A 142 -1.46 8.55 0.52
N PHE A 143 -2.58 8.29 1.20
CA PHE A 143 -3.79 7.78 0.55
C PHE A 143 -4.40 8.78 -0.43
N ILE A 144 -4.41 10.07 -0.08
CA ILE A 144 -4.86 11.11 -1.01
C ILE A 144 -3.94 11.16 -2.24
N ALA A 145 -2.63 11.12 -2.05
CA ALA A 145 -1.68 11.10 -3.17
C ALA A 145 -1.89 9.87 -4.07
N LEU A 146 -2.02 8.67 -3.49
CA LEU A 146 -2.29 7.45 -4.25
C LEU A 146 -3.62 7.53 -5.00
N LEU A 147 -4.67 8.05 -4.37
CA LEU A 147 -5.97 8.27 -5.00
C LEU A 147 -5.83 9.21 -6.21
N MET A 148 -5.15 10.34 -6.04
CA MET A 148 -4.92 11.32 -7.12
C MET A 148 -4.13 10.71 -8.28
N MET A 149 -3.15 9.86 -8.01
CA MET A 149 -2.38 9.15 -9.06
C MET A 149 -3.22 8.12 -9.82
N GLN A 150 -4.23 7.54 -9.19
CA GLN A 150 -5.09 6.52 -9.80
C GLN A 150 -6.27 7.11 -10.57
N ILE A 151 -6.73 8.32 -10.24
CA ILE A 151 -7.84 8.98 -10.93
C ILE A 151 -7.39 9.44 -12.33
N LYS A 152 -7.99 8.83 -13.36
CA LYS A 152 -7.77 9.16 -14.77
C LYS A 152 -9.05 9.59 -15.51
N SER A 153 -10.21 9.45 -14.88
CA SER A 153 -11.51 9.75 -15.49
C SER A 153 -12.47 10.45 -14.51
N ARG A 154 -13.44 11.18 -15.06
CA ARG A 154 -14.48 11.85 -14.26
C ARG A 154 -15.36 10.86 -13.49
N ILE A 155 -15.54 9.65 -14.02
CA ILE A 155 -16.29 8.58 -13.36
C ILE A 155 -15.56 8.14 -12.09
N GLN A 156 -14.24 7.97 -12.16
CA GLN A 156 -13.43 7.61 -10.99
C GLN A 156 -13.46 8.70 -9.90
N VAL A 157 -13.52 9.98 -10.28
CA VAL A 157 -13.74 11.08 -9.33
C VAL A 157 -15.10 10.94 -8.65
N ALA A 158 -16.16 10.71 -9.41
CA ALA A 158 -17.50 10.53 -8.85
C ALA A 158 -17.56 9.32 -7.89
N VAL A 159 -16.98 8.19 -8.29
CA VAL A 159 -16.89 7.00 -7.42
C VAL A 159 -16.11 7.31 -6.13
N ALA A 160 -14.96 8.00 -6.22
CA ALA A 160 -14.18 8.37 -5.04
C ALA A 160 -14.97 9.26 -4.06
N ILE A 161 -15.70 10.25 -4.59
CA ILE A 161 -16.54 11.13 -3.78
C ILE A 161 -17.69 10.35 -3.13
N VAL A 162 -18.42 9.54 -3.90
CA VAL A 162 -19.55 8.75 -3.37
C VAL A 162 -19.07 7.77 -2.31
N THR A 163 -17.98 7.05 -2.57
CA THR A 163 -17.40 6.10 -1.60
C THR A 163 -16.93 6.81 -0.34
N GLY A 164 -16.29 7.98 -0.47
CA GLY A 164 -15.86 8.80 0.66
C GLY A 164 -17.05 9.27 1.52
N LEU A 165 -18.11 9.78 0.88
CA LEU A 165 -19.32 10.22 1.59
C LEU A 165 -20.04 9.05 2.29
N LEU A 166 -20.12 7.88 1.64
CA LEU A 166 -20.68 6.67 2.25
C LEU A 166 -19.85 6.21 3.45
N SER A 167 -18.51 6.21 3.32
CA SER A 167 -17.63 5.85 4.42
C SER A 167 -17.82 6.76 5.64
N VAL A 168 -17.88 8.07 5.43
CA VAL A 168 -18.16 9.04 6.51
C VAL A 168 -19.58 8.85 7.06
N GLY A 169 -20.58 8.62 6.21
CA GLY A 169 -21.94 8.34 6.63
C GLY A 169 -22.04 7.10 7.53
N PHE A 170 -21.41 6.01 7.16
CA PHE A 170 -21.37 4.79 7.99
C PHE A 170 -20.60 4.98 9.30
N LEU A 171 -19.54 5.77 9.30
CA LEU A 171 -18.82 6.14 10.51
C LEU A 171 -19.74 6.89 11.49
N LEU A 172 -20.49 7.87 11.01
CA LEU A 172 -21.46 8.65 11.81
C LEU A 172 -22.62 7.80 12.33
N LEU A 173 -22.94 6.69 11.65
CA LEU A 173 -23.96 5.72 12.10
C LEU A 173 -23.42 4.69 13.09
N GLY A 174 -22.15 4.80 13.52
CA GLY A 174 -21.54 3.90 14.50
C GLY A 174 -21.12 2.53 13.92
N MET A 175 -20.99 2.42 12.60
CA MET A 175 -20.60 1.19 11.92
C MET A 175 -19.07 1.13 11.68
N ASP A 176 -18.30 1.39 12.72
CA ASP A 176 -16.84 1.64 12.64
C ASP A 176 -16.02 0.56 11.93
N GLN A 177 -16.45 -0.69 12.02
CA GLN A 177 -15.68 -1.82 11.44
C GLN A 177 -16.12 -2.20 10.02
N TRP A 178 -17.33 -1.82 9.60
CA TRP A 178 -17.91 -2.21 8.32
C TRP A 178 -17.91 -1.09 7.28
N ASN A 179 -17.66 0.15 7.69
CA ASN A 179 -17.75 1.33 6.83
C ASN A 179 -16.87 1.20 5.56
N VAL A 180 -15.62 0.77 5.70
CA VAL A 180 -14.67 0.65 4.59
C VAL A 180 -15.07 -0.50 3.66
N ILE A 181 -15.48 -1.65 4.21
CA ILE A 181 -15.83 -2.83 3.44
C ILE A 181 -17.10 -2.59 2.62
N VAL A 182 -18.15 -2.07 3.26
CA VAL A 182 -19.42 -1.81 2.59
C VAL A 182 -19.29 -0.69 1.55
N ALA A 183 -18.57 0.40 1.87
CA ALA A 183 -18.33 1.49 0.94
C ALA A 183 -17.53 1.02 -0.30
N THR A 184 -16.55 0.11 -0.10
CA THR A 184 -15.74 -0.46 -1.21
C THR A 184 -16.57 -1.39 -2.09
N LEU A 185 -17.45 -2.21 -1.51
CA LEU A 185 -18.31 -3.12 -2.27
C LEU A 185 -19.35 -2.37 -3.10
N ILE A 186 -19.94 -1.29 -2.56
CA ILE A 186 -20.93 -0.47 -3.28
C ILE A 186 -20.27 0.33 -4.41
N GLY A 187 -19.07 0.87 -4.19
CA GLY A 187 -18.34 1.64 -5.21
C GLY A 187 -17.82 0.81 -6.39
N ARG A 188 -17.91 -0.53 -6.34
CA ARG A 188 -17.44 -1.46 -7.37
C ARG A 188 -18.55 -1.96 -8.30
N SER A 189 -19.78 -1.53 -8.13
CA SER A 189 -20.94 -2.06 -8.88
C SER A 189 -21.16 -1.43 -10.27
N GLU A 190 -20.12 -0.78 -10.85
CA GLU A 190 -20.11 -0.34 -12.26
C GLU A 190 -18.79 -0.81 -12.95
#